data_a11ae6fc652aba2289474c0fa5b69b65
#
_entry.id   a11ae6fc652aba2289474c0fa5b69b65
#
_cell.length_a   1.000
_cell.length_b   1.000
_cell.length_c   1.000
_cell.angle_alpha   90.00
_cell.angle_beta   90.00
_cell.angle_gamma   90.00
#
_symmetry.space_group_name_H-M   'P 1'
#
loop_
_entity.id
_entity.type
_entity.pdbx_description
1 polymer ?
#
loop_
_entity_poly.entity_id
_entity_poly.type
_entity_poly.pdbx_seq_one_letter_code
_entity_poly.pdbx_strand_id
1 'polypeptide(L)'
;MASTAPVPGVAYPIEWRRESAPVAYSAALAAMEARTAAVHAGEAAELVWLLEHPPVYTAGTSAQAQDLVDPDRFPVFPVGRGGQYTYHGPGQRVIYCMLDVGSRGRDVRCFVRALENWVIATLAEFNIRGEVRPGRVGVWVTRTDRPANPD
;
A
#
# COMPACT_ATOMS: atom_id res chain seq x y z
N MET A 1 -30.80 18.01 -2.37
CA MET A 1 -29.34 18.15 -2.25
C MET A 1 -28.75 17.64 -3.54
N ALA A 2 -28.07 18.50 -4.30
CA ALA A 2 -27.57 18.14 -5.63
C ALA A 2 -26.35 17.22 -5.49
N SER A 3 -26.48 15.98 -5.96
CA SER A 3 -25.36 15.07 -6.18
C SER A 3 -24.50 15.67 -7.30
N THR A 4 -23.35 16.23 -6.96
CA THR A 4 -22.33 16.63 -7.94
C THR A 4 -21.61 15.37 -8.41
N ALA A 5 -22.08 14.78 -9.51
CA ALA A 5 -21.33 13.74 -10.20
C ALA A 5 -19.92 14.26 -10.55
N PRO A 6 -18.86 13.42 -10.48
CA PRO A 6 -17.51 13.84 -10.79
C PRO A 6 -17.43 14.37 -12.22
N VAL A 7 -16.94 15.58 -12.37
CA VAL A 7 -16.74 16.23 -13.67
C VAL A 7 -15.52 15.59 -14.33
N PRO A 8 -15.63 14.97 -15.52
CA PRO A 8 -14.49 14.41 -16.22
C PRO A 8 -13.43 15.49 -16.49
N GLY A 9 -12.18 15.25 -16.06
CA GLY A 9 -11.05 16.13 -16.25
C GLY A 9 -10.72 17.10 -15.10
N VAL A 10 -11.48 17.08 -14.00
CA VAL A 10 -11.11 17.81 -12.78
C VAL A 10 -10.24 16.90 -11.92
N ALA A 11 -8.97 17.23 -11.80
CA ALA A 11 -8.10 16.62 -10.82
C ALA A 11 -8.55 17.08 -9.43
N TYR A 12 -9.22 16.22 -8.69
CA TYR A 12 -9.50 16.48 -7.29
C TYR A 12 -8.18 16.55 -6.52
N PRO A 13 -7.99 17.53 -5.61
CA PRO A 13 -6.78 17.61 -4.83
C PRO A 13 -6.64 16.32 -4.00
N ILE A 14 -5.46 15.70 -4.08
CA ILE A 14 -5.15 14.53 -3.25
C ILE A 14 -4.84 15.03 -1.84
N GLU A 15 -5.57 14.51 -0.86
CA GLU A 15 -5.25 14.74 0.55
C GLU A 15 -4.00 13.91 0.92
N TRP A 16 -3.06 14.53 1.62
CA TRP A 16 -1.90 13.86 2.18
C TRP A 16 -2.02 13.82 3.70
N ARG A 17 -2.03 12.62 4.24
CA ARG A 17 -2.13 12.40 5.68
C ARG A 17 -0.93 11.61 6.18
N ARG A 18 -0.35 12.05 7.28
CA ARG A 18 0.76 11.38 7.94
C ARG A 18 0.44 11.20 9.42
N GLU A 19 0.61 9.98 9.91
CA GLU A 19 0.51 9.70 11.33
C GLU A 19 1.87 9.83 12.02
N SER A 20 1.85 10.36 13.23
CA SER A 20 3.04 10.50 14.08
C SER A 20 3.23 9.32 15.03
N ALA A 21 2.20 8.51 15.22
CA ALA A 21 2.21 7.30 16.04
C ALA A 21 1.71 6.09 15.24
N PRO A 22 2.08 4.87 15.63
CA PRO A 22 1.58 3.67 14.97
C PRO A 22 0.05 3.56 15.08
N VAL A 23 -0.60 3.17 13.98
CA VAL A 23 -2.05 2.99 13.88
C VAL A 23 -2.37 1.50 13.91
N ALA A 24 -3.30 1.08 14.77
CA ALA A 24 -3.77 -0.30 14.81
C ALA A 24 -4.33 -0.71 13.44
N TYR A 25 -3.99 -1.94 12.96
CA TYR A 25 -4.37 -2.38 11.63
C TYR A 25 -5.89 -2.36 11.40
N SER A 26 -6.68 -2.81 12.39
CA SER A 26 -8.15 -2.79 12.31
C SER A 26 -8.73 -1.38 12.14
N ALA A 27 -8.16 -0.40 12.85
CA ALA A 27 -8.57 0.99 12.73
C ALA A 27 -8.21 1.57 11.36
N ALA A 28 -7.00 1.23 10.85
CA ALA A 28 -6.58 1.64 9.52
C ALA A 28 -7.47 1.02 8.43
N LEU A 29 -7.81 -0.27 8.54
CA LEU A 29 -8.68 -0.97 7.60
C LEU A 29 -10.05 -0.30 7.52
N ALA A 30 -10.70 -0.07 8.66
CA ALA A 30 -12.00 0.61 8.71
C ALA A 30 -11.96 2.02 8.09
N ALA A 31 -10.87 2.78 8.37
CA ALA A 31 -10.70 4.11 7.80
C ALA A 31 -10.49 4.07 6.27
N MET A 32 -9.73 3.08 5.76
CA MET A 32 -9.52 2.88 4.32
C MET A 32 -10.82 2.52 3.60
N GLU A 33 -11.60 1.59 4.15
CA GLU A 33 -12.90 1.18 3.59
C GLU A 33 -13.86 2.37 3.51
N ALA A 34 -13.98 3.13 4.61
CA ALA A 34 -14.83 4.32 4.65
C ALA A 34 -14.37 5.39 3.64
N ARG A 35 -13.05 5.65 3.55
CA ARG A 35 -12.51 6.63 2.61
C ARG A 35 -12.73 6.18 1.16
N THR A 36 -12.48 4.90 0.85
CA THR A 36 -12.66 4.36 -0.50
C THR A 36 -14.12 4.46 -0.94
N ALA A 37 -15.06 4.14 -0.05
CA ALA A 37 -16.49 4.28 -0.33
C ALA A 37 -16.86 5.75 -0.59
N ALA A 38 -16.38 6.69 0.23
CA ALA A 38 -16.64 8.12 0.08
C ALA A 38 -16.01 8.71 -1.19
N VAL A 39 -14.79 8.29 -1.56
CA VAL A 39 -14.16 8.67 -2.84
C VAL A 39 -14.97 8.15 -4.02
N HIS A 40 -15.41 6.89 -3.96
CA HIS A 40 -16.24 6.30 -5.01
C HIS A 40 -17.59 7.03 -5.16
N ALA A 41 -18.19 7.48 -4.06
CA ALA A 41 -19.43 8.27 -4.06
C ALA A 41 -19.22 9.74 -4.48
N GLY A 42 -17.99 10.20 -4.64
CA GLY A 42 -17.67 11.62 -4.89
C GLY A 42 -17.88 12.53 -3.67
N GLU A 43 -17.92 11.97 -2.48
CA GLU A 43 -18.16 12.66 -1.20
C GLU A 43 -16.88 13.05 -0.45
N ALA A 44 -15.74 12.49 -0.87
CA ALA A 44 -14.44 12.79 -0.27
C ALA A 44 -13.35 12.91 -1.33
N ALA A 45 -12.30 13.69 -1.01
CA ALA A 45 -11.08 13.73 -1.78
C ALA A 45 -10.34 12.39 -1.73
N GLU A 46 -9.54 12.11 -2.75
CA GLU A 46 -8.58 11.01 -2.75
C GLU A 46 -7.56 11.19 -1.62
N LEU A 47 -6.99 10.10 -1.14
CA LEU A 47 -6.09 10.15 0.02
C LEU A 47 -4.83 9.30 -0.22
N VAL A 48 -3.68 9.91 0.06
CA VAL A 48 -2.41 9.20 0.29
C VAL A 48 -2.11 9.28 1.78
N TRP A 49 -2.12 8.13 2.44
CA TRP A 49 -2.02 8.03 3.89
C TRP A 49 -0.75 7.31 4.31
N LEU A 50 0.15 8.01 5.00
CA LEU A 50 1.43 7.52 5.47
C LEU A 50 1.36 7.22 6.96
N LEU A 51 1.68 5.98 7.33
CA LEU A 51 1.64 5.54 8.72
C LEU A 51 2.64 4.39 8.97
N GLU A 52 2.68 3.93 10.19
CA GLU A 52 3.28 2.68 10.63
C GLU A 52 2.24 1.88 11.42
N HIS A 53 2.39 0.56 11.48
CA HIS A 53 1.57 -0.30 12.33
C HIS A 53 2.35 -0.80 13.55
N PRO A 54 1.68 -1.12 14.66
CA PRO A 54 2.24 -2.08 15.61
C PRO A 54 2.53 -3.42 14.90
N PRO A 55 3.37 -4.29 15.48
CA PRO A 55 3.67 -5.58 14.88
C PRO A 55 2.42 -6.38 14.53
N VAL A 56 2.26 -6.75 13.27
CA VAL A 56 1.07 -7.43 12.74
C VAL A 56 1.40 -8.21 11.47
N TYR A 57 0.73 -9.33 11.25
CA TYR A 57 0.70 -10.04 9.97
C TYR A 57 -0.61 -9.77 9.23
N THR A 58 -0.53 -9.57 7.92
CA THR A 58 -1.68 -9.62 7.03
C THR A 58 -1.60 -10.87 6.16
N ALA A 59 -2.66 -11.67 6.15
CA ALA A 59 -2.75 -12.90 5.37
C ALA A 59 -3.51 -12.63 4.06
N GLY A 60 -2.83 -12.69 2.93
CA GLY A 60 -3.47 -12.62 1.62
C GLY A 60 -4.19 -13.93 1.27
N THR A 61 -4.90 -13.94 0.13
CA THR A 61 -5.75 -15.07 -0.29
C THR A 61 -4.99 -16.37 -0.57
N SER A 62 -3.66 -16.32 -0.70
CA SER A 62 -2.79 -17.51 -0.90
C SER A 62 -1.98 -17.86 0.34
N ALA A 63 -2.23 -17.21 1.49
CA ALA A 63 -1.52 -17.49 2.73
C ALA A 63 -1.91 -18.87 3.29
N GLN A 64 -0.92 -19.65 3.71
CA GLN A 64 -1.11 -20.95 4.31
C GLN A 64 -0.58 -20.94 5.74
N ALA A 65 -1.31 -21.56 6.68
CA ALA A 65 -0.95 -21.54 8.10
C ALA A 65 0.47 -22.04 8.38
N GLN A 66 0.94 -22.99 7.59
CA GLN A 66 2.30 -23.56 7.67
C GLN A 66 3.43 -22.57 7.33
N ASP A 67 3.11 -21.44 6.68
CA ASP A 67 4.09 -20.41 6.33
C ASP A 67 4.47 -19.53 7.56
N LEU A 68 3.70 -19.62 8.65
CA LEU A 68 4.00 -18.95 9.90
C LEU A 68 4.81 -19.87 10.82
N VAL A 69 6.09 -19.57 10.99
CA VAL A 69 6.98 -20.32 11.90
C VAL A 69 6.53 -20.19 13.36
N ASP A 70 6.04 -19.03 13.75
CA ASP A 70 5.49 -18.74 15.07
C ASP A 70 4.15 -18.02 14.90
N PRO A 71 3.03 -18.76 14.83
CA PRO A 71 1.71 -18.21 14.52
C PRO A 71 1.15 -17.33 15.63
N ASP A 72 1.60 -17.49 16.87
CA ASP A 72 1.10 -16.75 18.03
C ASP A 72 1.92 -15.48 18.33
N ARG A 73 2.97 -15.22 17.56
CA ARG A 73 3.88 -14.10 17.80
C ARG A 73 3.25 -12.74 17.63
N PHE A 74 2.42 -12.57 16.62
CA PHE A 74 1.73 -11.31 16.31
C PHE A 74 0.32 -11.57 15.82
N PRO A 75 -0.62 -10.62 16.01
CA PRO A 75 -1.95 -10.72 15.45
C PRO A 75 -1.92 -10.95 13.92
N VAL A 76 -2.82 -11.80 13.42
CA VAL A 76 -2.97 -12.09 11.99
C VAL A 76 -4.32 -11.57 11.52
N PHE A 77 -4.34 -10.76 10.46
CA PHE A 77 -5.55 -10.25 9.83
C PHE A 77 -5.70 -10.84 8.42
N PRO A 78 -6.77 -11.60 8.13
CA PRO A 78 -7.09 -11.99 6.76
C PRO A 78 -7.48 -10.76 5.93
N VAL A 79 -6.99 -10.70 4.69
CA VAL A 79 -7.22 -9.57 3.79
C VAL A 79 -7.54 -10.04 2.38
N GLY A 80 -8.32 -9.23 1.63
CA GLY A 80 -8.78 -9.58 0.28
C GLY A 80 -7.73 -9.44 -0.83
N ARG A 81 -6.49 -9.01 -0.53
CA ARG A 81 -5.42 -8.95 -1.52
C ARG A 81 -4.87 -10.34 -1.85
N GLY A 82 -4.32 -10.49 -3.04
CA GLY A 82 -3.52 -11.67 -3.39
C GLY A 82 -2.22 -11.79 -2.59
N GLY A 83 -1.51 -12.90 -2.78
CA GLY A 83 -0.24 -13.19 -2.11
C GLY A 83 -0.40 -13.83 -0.74
N GLN A 84 0.73 -14.02 -0.09
CA GLN A 84 0.90 -14.73 1.17
C GLN A 84 0.87 -13.77 2.38
N TYR A 85 1.57 -14.13 3.47
CA TYR A 85 1.71 -13.26 4.62
C TYR A 85 2.61 -12.06 4.33
N THR A 86 2.26 -10.94 4.95
CA THR A 86 3.12 -9.76 5.00
C THR A 86 3.21 -9.31 6.45
N TYR A 87 4.44 -9.09 6.94
CA TYR A 87 4.68 -8.46 8.23
C TYR A 87 4.66 -6.94 8.08
N HIS A 88 4.00 -6.27 9.02
CA HIS A 88 4.11 -4.84 9.23
C HIS A 88 4.49 -4.58 10.69
N GLY A 89 5.32 -3.53 10.90
CA GLY A 89 5.77 -3.18 12.24
C GLY A 89 6.53 -1.87 12.29
N PRO A 90 6.98 -1.47 13.50
CA PRO A 90 7.74 -0.24 13.72
C PRO A 90 8.97 -0.14 12.81
N GLY A 91 9.20 1.05 12.27
CA GLY A 91 10.26 1.32 11.29
C GLY A 91 9.91 0.95 9.85
N GLN A 92 8.75 0.34 9.60
CA GLN A 92 8.23 0.11 8.27
C GLN A 92 7.17 1.16 7.91
N ARG A 93 7.52 2.08 7.01
CA ARG A 93 6.56 3.05 6.47
C ARG A 93 5.60 2.35 5.53
N VAL A 94 4.31 2.40 5.87
CA VAL A 94 3.21 1.95 5.02
C VAL A 94 2.55 3.16 4.39
N ILE A 95 2.25 3.07 3.10
CA ILE A 95 1.56 4.12 2.34
C ILE A 95 0.32 3.51 1.71
N TYR A 96 -0.85 3.95 2.18
CA TYR A 96 -2.13 3.59 1.61
C TYR A 96 -2.58 4.63 0.60
N CYS A 97 -2.83 4.19 -0.63
CA CYS A 97 -3.26 5.05 -1.75
C CYS A 97 -4.72 4.76 -2.08
N MET A 98 -5.62 5.59 -1.58
CA MET A 98 -7.06 5.53 -1.91
C MET A 98 -7.32 6.52 -3.05
N LEU A 99 -7.01 6.04 -4.27
CA LEU A 99 -7.03 6.83 -5.51
C LEU A 99 -7.98 6.19 -6.52
N ASP A 100 -8.73 7.00 -7.25
CA ASP A 100 -9.62 6.52 -8.32
C ASP A 100 -8.81 6.20 -9.59
N VAL A 101 -8.59 4.91 -9.82
CA VAL A 101 -7.95 4.42 -11.06
C VAL A 101 -8.83 4.66 -12.28
N GLY A 102 -10.16 4.76 -12.08
CA GLY A 102 -11.10 5.06 -13.14
C GLY A 102 -10.84 6.41 -13.82
N SER A 103 -10.56 7.44 -13.01
CA SER A 103 -10.20 8.78 -13.49
C SER A 103 -8.81 8.84 -14.16
N ARG A 104 -7.98 7.81 -13.96
CA ARG A 104 -6.60 7.67 -14.47
C ARG A 104 -6.47 6.71 -15.66
N GLY A 105 -7.55 6.56 -16.44
CA GLY A 105 -7.53 5.75 -17.66
C GLY A 105 -7.82 4.26 -17.46
N ARG A 106 -8.20 3.82 -16.26
CA ARG A 106 -8.61 2.44 -15.91
C ARG A 106 -7.55 1.36 -16.16
N ASP A 107 -6.30 1.75 -16.34
CA ASP A 107 -5.19 0.81 -16.54
C ASP A 107 -4.46 0.56 -15.20
N VAL A 108 -4.84 -0.54 -14.54
CA VAL A 108 -4.24 -0.95 -13.26
C VAL A 108 -2.74 -1.22 -13.40
N ARG A 109 -2.27 -1.74 -14.55
CA ARG A 109 -0.85 -2.01 -14.76
C ARG A 109 -0.06 -0.72 -14.90
N CYS A 110 -0.62 0.27 -15.59
CA CYS A 110 -0.03 1.60 -15.67
C CYS A 110 0.01 2.27 -14.30
N PHE A 111 -1.06 2.12 -13.51
CA PHE A 111 -1.12 2.62 -12.14
C PHE A 111 -0.06 2.00 -11.22
N VAL A 112 0.09 0.67 -11.26
CA VAL A 112 1.14 -0.03 -10.49
C VAL A 112 2.53 0.46 -10.89
N ARG A 113 2.82 0.60 -12.20
CA ARG A 113 4.09 1.16 -12.67
C ARG A 113 4.35 2.58 -12.18
N ALA A 114 3.31 3.41 -12.12
CA ALA A 114 3.45 4.76 -11.57
C ALA A 114 3.84 4.74 -10.09
N LEU A 115 3.26 3.83 -9.29
CA LEU A 115 3.64 3.63 -7.90
C LEU A 115 5.07 3.10 -7.75
N GLU A 116 5.47 2.13 -8.58
CA GLU A 116 6.85 1.61 -8.61
C GLU A 116 7.86 2.72 -8.93
N ASN A 117 7.59 3.53 -9.95
CA ASN A 117 8.44 4.66 -10.32
C ASN A 117 8.51 5.70 -9.19
N TRP A 118 7.41 5.96 -8.50
CA TRP A 118 7.41 6.85 -7.35
C TRP A 118 8.29 6.32 -6.21
N VAL A 119 8.20 5.03 -5.90
CA VAL A 119 9.07 4.38 -4.89
C VAL A 119 10.55 4.45 -5.33
N ILE A 120 10.86 4.17 -6.61
CA ILE A 120 12.23 4.27 -7.13
C ILE A 120 12.78 5.69 -6.99
N ALA A 121 11.98 6.70 -7.36
CA ALA A 121 12.39 8.10 -7.21
C ALA A 121 12.61 8.47 -5.73
N THR A 122 11.75 7.99 -4.84
CA THR A 122 11.91 8.21 -3.39
C THR A 122 13.19 7.56 -2.87
N LEU A 123 13.50 6.32 -3.28
CA LEU A 123 14.73 5.63 -2.89
C LEU A 123 15.99 6.35 -3.39
N ALA A 124 15.93 6.95 -4.58
CA ALA A 124 17.04 7.71 -5.16
C ALA A 124 17.42 8.92 -4.31
N GLU A 125 16.46 9.60 -3.64
CA GLU A 125 16.74 10.69 -2.69
C GLU A 125 17.59 10.24 -1.49
N PHE A 126 17.58 8.93 -1.20
CA PHE A 126 18.42 8.32 -0.16
C PHE A 126 19.66 7.62 -0.72
N ASN A 127 20.03 7.87 -1.99
CA ASN A 127 21.11 7.20 -2.71
C ASN A 127 20.94 5.66 -2.78
N ILE A 128 19.71 5.17 -2.79
CA ILE A 128 19.39 3.76 -2.93
C ILE A 128 18.86 3.52 -4.34
N ARG A 129 19.50 2.60 -5.07
CA ARG A 129 19.08 2.21 -6.40
C ARG A 129 17.98 1.14 -6.30
N GLY A 130 16.73 1.56 -6.60
CA GLY A 130 15.62 0.65 -6.80
C GLY A 130 15.47 0.22 -8.26
N GLU A 131 14.97 -0.97 -8.50
CA GLU A 131 14.71 -1.51 -9.83
C GLU A 131 13.44 -2.38 -9.86
N VAL A 132 12.78 -2.45 -11.01
CA VAL A 132 11.70 -3.42 -11.26
C VAL A 132 12.32 -4.65 -11.92
N ARG A 133 11.91 -5.85 -11.51
CA ARG A 133 12.41 -7.13 -12.06
C ARG A 133 11.32 -7.87 -12.81
N PRO A 134 11.58 -8.38 -14.02
CA PRO A 134 10.62 -9.18 -14.77
C PRO A 134 10.11 -10.38 -13.97
N GLY A 135 8.78 -10.56 -13.93
CA GLY A 135 8.14 -11.66 -13.21
C GLY A 135 8.09 -11.51 -11.68
N ARG A 136 8.62 -10.42 -11.13
CA ARG A 136 8.59 -10.12 -9.69
C ARG A 136 7.86 -8.81 -9.45
N VAL A 137 6.87 -8.82 -8.56
CA VAL A 137 6.10 -7.62 -8.20
C VAL A 137 6.89 -6.75 -7.25
N GLY A 138 6.78 -5.41 -7.43
CA GLY A 138 7.35 -4.42 -6.55
C GLY A 138 8.74 -3.92 -6.95
N VAL A 139 9.32 -3.08 -6.10
CA VAL A 139 10.65 -2.48 -6.30
C VAL A 139 11.69 -3.25 -5.49
N TRP A 140 12.75 -3.62 -6.15
CA TRP A 140 13.85 -4.42 -5.59
C TRP A 140 15.08 -3.57 -5.39
N VAL A 141 15.81 -3.85 -4.32
CA VAL A 141 17.08 -3.20 -3.99
C VAL A 141 18.14 -4.28 -3.81
N THR A 142 19.26 -4.15 -4.52
CA THR A 142 20.41 -5.03 -4.32
C THR A 142 21.13 -4.63 -3.03
N ARG A 143 21.22 -5.55 -2.08
CA ARG A 143 21.93 -5.37 -0.81
C ARG A 143 23.37 -5.88 -0.98
N THR A 144 24.33 -4.93 -1.13
CA THR A 144 25.77 -5.28 -1.23
C THR A 144 26.42 -5.55 0.14
N ASP A 145 25.72 -5.21 1.21
CA ASP A 145 26.15 -5.38 2.61
C ASP A 145 25.71 -6.73 3.21
N ARG A 146 25.00 -7.56 2.45
CA ARG A 146 24.57 -8.89 2.86
C ARG A 146 24.95 -9.93 1.82
N PRO A 147 25.32 -11.16 2.23
CA PRO A 147 25.49 -12.25 1.28
C PRO A 147 24.17 -12.46 0.50
N ALA A 148 24.29 -12.84 -0.77
CA ALA A 148 23.14 -13.22 -1.58
C ALA A 148 22.38 -14.32 -0.85
N ASN A 149 21.08 -14.09 -0.62
CA ASN A 149 20.22 -15.17 -0.13
C ASN A 149 20.17 -16.21 -1.24
N PRO A 150 20.50 -17.48 -1.01
CA PRO A 150 20.22 -18.51 -2.01
C PRO A 150 18.71 -18.53 -2.27
N ASP A 151 18.32 -18.49 -3.53
CA ASP A 151 16.94 -18.53 -4.01
C ASP A 151 16.19 -19.79 -3.56
#